data_ae6a373017e2b38f09d0203fe88f63f7
#
_entry.id   ae6a373017e2b38f09d0203fe88f63f7
#
_cell.length_a   1.000
_cell.length_b   1.000
_cell.length_c   1.000
_cell.angle_alpha   90.00
_cell.angle_beta   90.00
_cell.angle_gamma   90.00
#
_symmetry.space_group_name_H-M   'P 1'
#
loop_
_entity.id
_entity.type
_entity.pdbx_description
1 polymer ?
#
loop_
_entity_poly.entity_id
_entity_poly.type
_entity_poly.pdbx_seq_one_letter_code
_entity_poly.pdbx_strand_id
1 'polypeptide(L)'
;AGYGANGRQVIVPFDGYIKSLIVNNGAFVEEGASLLTISSHQSSLLEAQVSSSHASKLNNIFDVWYQPKEGKWASLKETGGKILSVGKEVESDKPLLSIYSEINDVVEMPEGSFTEVQLSVGKPRKSTVIPISSLLEDYGSYSVIVELSGESFERRPVTIGRKNGHLVEITSGLEVGEMVVSIGAYQVKMAAMSGAVPAHGHDH
;
A
#
# COMPACT_ATOMS: atom_id res chain seq x y z
N ALA A 1 -47.90 35.46 17.27
CA ALA A 1 -48.55 34.73 16.20
C ALA A 1 -47.59 33.62 15.77
N GLY A 2 -47.85 32.36 16.23
CA GLY A 2 -47.02 31.22 15.83
C GLY A 2 -47.44 30.81 14.42
N TYR A 3 -46.56 30.94 13.50
CA TYR A 3 -46.67 30.23 12.21
C TYR A 3 -46.36 28.75 12.44
N GLY A 4 -47.36 27.90 12.37
CA GLY A 4 -47.20 26.45 12.36
C GLY A 4 -46.37 26.10 11.14
N ALA A 5 -45.13 25.77 11.34
CA ALA A 5 -44.30 25.24 10.28
C ALA A 5 -44.85 23.84 9.93
N ASN A 6 -45.51 23.71 8.78
CA ASN A 6 -45.73 22.41 8.16
C ASN A 6 -44.34 21.89 7.73
N GLY A 7 -43.69 21.20 8.64
CA GLY A 7 -42.44 20.56 8.37
C GLY A 7 -42.63 19.51 7.27
N ARG A 8 -42.01 19.74 6.12
CA ARG A 8 -42.00 18.75 5.04
C ARG A 8 -40.83 17.82 5.29
N GLN A 9 -41.11 16.54 5.42
CA GLN A 9 -40.08 15.52 5.58
C GLN A 9 -39.39 15.29 4.21
N VAL A 10 -38.08 15.45 4.16
CA VAL A 10 -37.27 15.10 3.01
C VAL A 10 -36.63 13.74 3.27
N ILE A 11 -36.94 12.76 2.44
CA ILE A 11 -36.42 11.39 2.54
C ILE A 11 -35.30 11.24 1.52
N VAL A 12 -34.19 10.70 1.96
CA VAL A 12 -33.06 10.32 1.09
C VAL A 12 -33.43 9.03 0.35
N PRO A 13 -33.33 8.98 -0.98
CA PRO A 13 -33.80 7.85 -1.78
C PRO A 13 -32.81 6.66 -1.84
N PHE A 14 -31.63 6.77 -1.24
CA PHE A 14 -30.56 5.74 -1.26
C PHE A 14 -29.73 5.80 0.02
N ASP A 15 -29.02 4.72 0.32
CA ASP A 15 -28.08 4.64 1.42
C ASP A 15 -26.78 5.38 1.08
N GLY A 16 -26.18 6.07 2.06
CA GLY A 16 -24.97 6.84 1.85
C GLY A 16 -24.51 7.60 3.07
N TYR A 17 -23.45 8.39 2.90
CA TYR A 17 -22.87 9.25 3.93
C TYR A 17 -23.23 10.70 3.68
N ILE A 18 -23.51 11.46 4.75
CA ILE A 18 -23.66 12.91 4.67
C ILE A 18 -22.27 13.52 4.48
N LYS A 19 -22.00 14.01 3.26
CA LYS A 19 -20.73 14.70 2.94
C LYS A 19 -20.70 16.12 3.48
N SER A 20 -21.81 16.82 3.41
CA SER A 20 -21.97 18.15 3.99
C SER A 20 -23.42 18.42 4.35
N LEU A 21 -23.63 19.08 5.49
CA LEU A 21 -24.90 19.61 5.92
C LEU A 21 -24.87 21.13 5.72
N ILE A 22 -25.73 21.64 4.83
CA ILE A 22 -25.73 23.03 4.39
C ILE A 22 -26.65 23.89 5.27
N VAL A 23 -27.67 23.26 5.87
CA VAL A 23 -28.69 23.93 6.67
C VAL A 23 -28.68 23.44 8.11
N ASN A 24 -29.04 24.33 9.03
CA ASN A 24 -29.20 23.98 10.45
C ASN A 24 -30.66 23.64 10.77
N ASN A 25 -30.87 22.92 11.85
CA ASN A 25 -32.21 22.60 12.33
C ASN A 25 -33.00 23.89 12.65
N GLY A 26 -34.21 24.00 12.07
CA GLY A 26 -35.07 25.16 12.21
C GLY A 26 -34.78 26.32 11.24
N ALA A 27 -33.81 26.16 10.34
CA ALA A 27 -33.56 27.14 9.29
C ALA A 27 -34.73 27.18 8.28
N PHE A 28 -35.07 28.41 7.84
CA PHE A 28 -35.97 28.56 6.71
C PHE A 28 -35.20 28.29 5.41
N VAL A 29 -35.80 27.55 4.51
CA VAL A 29 -35.20 27.21 3.21
C VAL A 29 -36.20 27.49 2.08
N GLU A 30 -35.69 28.01 0.99
CA GLU A 30 -36.49 28.22 -0.21
C GLU A 30 -36.66 26.92 -1.00
N GLU A 31 -37.69 26.88 -1.85
CA GLU A 31 -37.90 25.74 -2.75
C GLU A 31 -36.72 25.62 -3.73
N GLY A 32 -36.14 24.39 -3.82
CA GLY A 32 -34.96 24.14 -4.63
C GLY A 32 -33.62 24.39 -3.94
N ALA A 33 -33.61 24.86 -2.68
CA ALA A 33 -32.36 25.03 -1.93
C ALA A 33 -31.70 23.69 -1.62
N SER A 34 -30.37 23.65 -1.75
CA SER A 34 -29.59 22.51 -1.32
C SER A 34 -29.55 22.40 0.19
N LEU A 35 -30.00 21.28 0.73
CA LEU A 35 -30.06 21.02 2.19
C LEU A 35 -28.82 20.30 2.70
N LEU A 36 -28.39 19.30 1.96
CA LEU A 36 -27.22 18.48 2.29
C LEU A 36 -26.68 17.82 1.02
N THR A 37 -25.45 17.38 1.08
CA THR A 37 -24.84 16.54 0.05
C THR A 37 -24.62 15.16 0.61
N ILE A 38 -25.07 14.15 -0.15
CA ILE A 38 -24.91 12.74 0.21
C ILE A 38 -24.00 12.08 -0.81
N SER A 39 -23.06 11.31 -0.34
CA SER A 39 -22.26 10.38 -1.14
C SER A 39 -22.80 8.97 -0.96
N SER A 40 -23.14 8.32 -2.07
CA SER A 40 -23.62 6.94 -2.10
C SER A 40 -22.53 5.93 -2.46
N HIS A 41 -21.25 6.36 -2.46
CA HIS A 41 -20.17 5.55 -3.01
C HIS A 41 -19.78 4.42 -2.05
N GLN A 42 -19.79 3.21 -2.58
CA GLN A 42 -19.14 2.02 -2.01
C GLN A 42 -17.71 1.87 -2.55
N SER A 43 -17.24 2.83 -3.33
CA SER A 43 -15.92 2.85 -3.92
C SER A 43 -15.39 4.28 -4.06
N SER A 44 -14.08 4.41 -4.00
CA SER A 44 -13.35 5.67 -4.18
C SER A 44 -12.46 5.62 -5.42
N LEU A 45 -12.15 6.78 -5.97
CA LEU A 45 -11.24 6.92 -7.10
C LEU A 45 -9.82 7.14 -6.59
N LEU A 46 -8.93 6.24 -6.96
CA LEU A 46 -7.48 6.38 -6.75
C LEU A 46 -6.85 6.91 -8.04
N GLU A 47 -6.26 8.10 -7.99
CA GLU A 47 -5.45 8.66 -9.06
C GLU A 47 -3.97 8.48 -8.74
N ALA A 48 -3.26 7.76 -9.60
CA ALA A 48 -1.80 7.62 -9.53
C ALA A 48 -1.15 8.41 -10.67
N GLN A 49 -0.16 9.23 -10.35
CA GLN A 49 0.60 9.99 -11.33
C GLN A 49 1.97 9.35 -11.55
N VAL A 50 2.29 9.07 -12.81
CA VAL A 50 3.50 8.38 -13.22
C VAL A 50 4.24 9.18 -14.29
N SER A 51 5.57 9.26 -14.21
CA SER A 51 6.37 9.92 -15.24
C SER A 51 6.09 9.33 -16.63
N SER A 52 5.89 10.18 -17.62
CA SER A 52 5.69 9.81 -19.02
C SER A 52 6.84 9.00 -19.61
N SER A 53 8.03 9.06 -19.00
CA SER A 53 9.17 8.20 -19.39
C SER A 53 8.88 6.71 -19.24
N HIS A 54 7.87 6.35 -18.43
CA HIS A 54 7.40 4.97 -18.23
C HIS A 54 6.20 4.58 -19.09
N ALA A 55 5.72 5.44 -19.99
CA ALA A 55 4.52 5.23 -20.80
C ALA A 55 4.46 3.85 -21.47
N SER A 56 5.57 3.38 -22.04
CA SER A 56 5.64 2.07 -22.71
C SER A 56 5.34 0.88 -21.79
N LYS A 57 5.57 1.02 -20.49
CA LYS A 57 5.32 -0.01 -19.48
C LYS A 57 3.86 -0.03 -19.03
N LEU A 58 3.16 1.10 -19.13
CA LEU A 58 1.79 1.26 -18.62
C LEU A 58 0.75 0.44 -19.38
N ASN A 59 1.06 0.00 -20.62
CA ASN A 59 0.16 -0.89 -21.38
C ASN A 59 0.04 -2.29 -20.76
N ASN A 60 0.92 -2.66 -19.85
CA ASN A 60 0.98 -3.98 -19.25
C ASN A 60 0.94 -3.91 -17.71
N ILE A 61 0.11 -3.03 -17.16
CA ILE A 61 -0.10 -2.99 -15.72
C ILE A 61 -0.81 -4.27 -15.30
N PHE A 62 -0.15 -5.04 -14.44
CA PHE A 62 -0.70 -6.27 -13.89
C PHE A 62 -1.53 -6.00 -12.62
N ASP A 63 -1.05 -5.11 -11.75
CA ASP A 63 -1.70 -4.75 -10.50
C ASP A 63 -1.27 -3.36 -10.04
N VAL A 64 -2.10 -2.76 -9.20
CA VAL A 64 -1.83 -1.49 -8.52
C VAL A 64 -1.81 -1.77 -7.03
N TRP A 65 -0.70 -1.45 -6.39
CA TRP A 65 -0.57 -1.51 -4.94
C TRP A 65 -0.64 -0.09 -4.38
N TYR A 66 -1.35 0.08 -3.31
CA TYR A 66 -1.48 1.36 -2.62
C TYR A 66 -1.39 1.16 -1.11
N GLN A 67 -1.14 2.24 -0.38
CA GLN A 67 -0.92 2.19 1.06
C GLN A 67 -2.06 2.92 1.78
N PRO A 68 -3.14 2.20 2.15
CA PRO A 68 -4.29 2.81 2.84
C PRO A 68 -3.92 3.36 4.22
N LYS A 69 -2.93 2.76 4.85
CA LYS A 69 -2.36 3.18 6.12
C LYS A 69 -0.86 2.98 6.05
N GLU A 70 -0.09 3.86 6.70
CA GLU A 70 1.36 3.77 6.74
C GLU A 70 1.83 2.36 7.10
N GLY A 71 2.73 1.83 6.28
CA GLY A 71 3.29 0.48 6.43
C GLY A 71 2.38 -0.68 6.00
N LYS A 72 1.11 -0.43 5.62
CA LYS A 72 0.17 -1.47 5.18
C LYS A 72 -0.15 -1.32 3.70
N TRP A 73 0.33 -2.23 2.90
CA TRP A 73 0.05 -2.29 1.46
C TRP A 73 -1.20 -3.12 1.15
N ALA A 74 -1.97 -2.67 0.17
CA ALA A 74 -3.13 -3.35 -0.37
C ALA A 74 -3.01 -3.49 -1.88
N SER A 75 -3.36 -4.66 -2.40
CA SER A 75 -3.46 -4.92 -3.84
C SER A 75 -4.85 -4.53 -4.34
N LEU A 76 -4.89 -3.81 -5.44
CA LEU A 76 -6.15 -3.46 -6.11
C LEU A 76 -6.97 -4.71 -6.46
N LYS A 77 -6.30 -5.75 -6.96
CA LYS A 77 -6.97 -7.01 -7.31
C LYS A 77 -7.51 -7.77 -6.10
N GLU A 78 -6.72 -7.85 -5.02
CA GLU A 78 -7.11 -8.55 -3.80
C GLU A 78 -8.28 -7.86 -3.10
N THR A 79 -8.35 -6.53 -3.18
CA THR A 79 -9.44 -5.74 -2.63
C THR A 79 -10.67 -5.63 -3.55
N GLY A 80 -10.64 -6.28 -4.72
CA GLY A 80 -11.74 -6.27 -5.68
C GLY A 80 -11.87 -4.96 -6.47
N GLY A 81 -10.86 -4.11 -6.41
CA GLY A 81 -10.79 -2.89 -7.21
C GLY A 81 -10.40 -3.17 -8.67
N LYS A 82 -10.46 -2.14 -9.50
CA LYS A 82 -10.13 -2.26 -10.94
C LYS A 82 -9.48 -0.99 -11.48
N ILE A 83 -8.63 -1.14 -12.49
CA ILE A 83 -8.10 -0.02 -13.27
C ILE A 83 -9.20 0.44 -14.23
N LEU A 84 -9.56 1.73 -14.16
CA LEU A 84 -10.59 2.34 -15.00
C LEU A 84 -9.99 2.88 -16.29
N SER A 85 -8.89 3.61 -16.18
CA SER A 85 -8.22 4.19 -17.34
C SER A 85 -6.74 4.46 -17.09
N VAL A 86 -5.98 4.50 -18.18
CA VAL A 86 -4.58 4.90 -18.21
C VAL A 86 -4.49 6.08 -19.18
N GLY A 87 -4.04 7.23 -18.68
CA GLY A 87 -3.86 8.44 -19.45
C GLY A 87 -2.87 8.23 -20.60
N LYS A 88 -3.12 8.88 -21.72
CA LYS A 88 -2.27 8.84 -22.92
C LYS A 88 -1.72 10.22 -23.28
N GLU A 89 -2.21 11.25 -22.63
CA GLU A 89 -1.85 12.64 -22.87
C GLU A 89 -1.13 13.21 -21.66
N VAL A 90 -0.15 14.04 -21.90
CA VAL A 90 0.59 14.79 -20.88
C VAL A 90 0.41 16.28 -21.12
N GLU A 91 0.28 17.03 -20.05
CA GLU A 91 0.35 18.49 -20.10
C GLU A 91 1.81 18.91 -20.36
N SER A 92 2.01 19.99 -21.12
CA SER A 92 3.34 20.44 -21.55
C SER A 92 4.29 20.80 -20.39
N ASP A 93 3.73 21.22 -19.27
CA ASP A 93 4.43 21.62 -18.05
C ASP A 93 4.52 20.49 -17.00
N LYS A 94 3.77 19.41 -17.19
CA LYS A 94 3.70 18.26 -16.26
C LYS A 94 3.82 16.94 -17.03
N PRO A 95 5.02 16.39 -17.18
CA PRO A 95 5.24 15.15 -17.93
C PRO A 95 4.78 13.94 -17.13
N LEU A 96 3.54 13.96 -16.61
CA LEU A 96 2.92 12.92 -15.81
C LEU A 96 1.72 12.34 -16.54
N LEU A 97 1.57 11.03 -16.45
CA LEU A 97 0.41 10.28 -16.92
C LEU A 97 -0.43 9.86 -15.72
N SER A 98 -1.74 10.11 -15.77
CA SER A 98 -2.66 9.71 -14.72
C SER A 98 -3.21 8.31 -14.97
N ILE A 99 -3.23 7.50 -13.93
CA ILE A 99 -3.87 6.18 -13.91
C ILE A 99 -5.01 6.26 -12.91
N TYR A 100 -6.21 6.01 -13.37
CA TYR A 100 -7.40 6.02 -12.55
C TYR A 100 -7.82 4.60 -12.21
N SER A 101 -7.99 4.34 -10.92
CA SER A 101 -8.42 3.05 -10.40
C SER A 101 -9.58 3.24 -9.44
N GLU A 102 -10.53 2.32 -9.46
CA GLU A 102 -11.59 2.22 -8.48
C GLU A 102 -11.12 1.32 -7.34
N ILE A 103 -11.14 1.86 -6.13
CA ILE A 103 -10.86 1.12 -4.90
C ILE A 103 -12.16 0.96 -4.12
N ASN A 104 -12.41 -0.24 -3.58
CA ASN A 104 -13.59 -0.47 -2.77
C ASN A 104 -13.44 0.20 -1.40
N ASP A 105 -14.57 0.67 -0.87
CA ASP A 105 -14.66 1.52 0.33
C ASP A 105 -14.36 0.79 1.67
N VAL A 106 -13.82 -0.42 1.58
CA VAL A 106 -13.35 -1.19 2.75
C VAL A 106 -12.09 -0.55 3.36
N VAL A 107 -11.64 0.55 2.76
CA VAL A 107 -10.37 1.14 3.05
C VAL A 107 -10.56 2.36 3.93
N GLU A 108 -9.90 2.38 5.05
CA GLU A 108 -9.83 3.47 6.02
C GLU A 108 -9.10 4.71 5.47
N MET A 109 -9.37 5.08 4.20
CA MET A 109 -8.78 6.28 3.57
C MET A 109 -9.85 7.34 3.34
N PRO A 110 -9.77 8.48 4.02
CA PRO A 110 -10.65 9.61 3.74
C PRO A 110 -10.46 10.14 2.31
N GLU A 111 -11.54 10.59 1.67
CA GLU A 111 -11.46 11.29 0.38
C GLU A 111 -10.51 12.49 0.45
N GLY A 112 -9.67 12.64 -0.57
CA GLY A 112 -8.64 13.69 -0.63
C GLY A 112 -7.33 13.34 0.08
N SER A 113 -7.21 12.12 0.62
CA SER A 113 -5.94 11.61 1.15
C SER A 113 -4.91 11.38 0.05
N PHE A 114 -3.63 11.50 0.42
CA PHE A 114 -2.51 11.09 -0.43
C PHE A 114 -1.99 9.73 0.02
N THR A 115 -1.60 8.91 -0.94
CA THR A 115 -1.02 7.60 -0.68
C THR A 115 0.13 7.30 -1.62
N GLU A 116 1.04 6.47 -1.19
CA GLU A 116 2.05 5.89 -2.07
C GLU A 116 1.44 4.80 -2.94
N VAL A 117 1.76 4.81 -4.22
CA VAL A 117 1.28 3.83 -5.20
C VAL A 117 2.45 3.14 -5.88
N GLN A 118 2.38 1.82 -5.99
CA GLN A 118 3.31 1.00 -6.75
C GLN A 118 2.60 0.24 -7.85
N LEU A 119 3.12 0.32 -9.06
CA LEU A 119 2.58 -0.36 -10.23
C LEU A 119 3.36 -1.64 -10.50
N SER A 120 2.66 -2.77 -10.47
CA SER A 120 3.20 -4.03 -10.96
C SER A 120 2.98 -4.11 -12.47
N VAL A 121 4.06 -4.16 -13.25
CA VAL A 121 3.99 -4.18 -14.71
C VAL A 121 4.59 -5.46 -15.28
N GLY A 122 4.03 -5.94 -16.39
CA GLY A 122 4.47 -7.12 -17.10
C GLY A 122 3.74 -8.39 -16.64
N LYS A 123 4.20 -9.54 -17.13
CA LYS A 123 3.58 -10.83 -16.80
C LYS A 123 4.03 -11.28 -15.40
N PRO A 124 3.10 -11.72 -14.54
CA PRO A 124 3.45 -12.32 -13.26
C PRO A 124 4.24 -13.61 -13.47
N ARG A 125 5.19 -13.83 -12.60
CA ARG A 125 5.96 -15.09 -12.55
C ARG A 125 6.08 -15.56 -11.11
N LYS A 126 6.13 -16.84 -10.91
CA LYS A 126 6.44 -17.40 -9.59
C LYS A 126 7.91 -17.13 -9.28
N SER A 127 8.18 -16.59 -8.12
CA SER A 127 9.52 -16.32 -7.61
C SER A 127 9.51 -16.51 -6.09
N THR A 128 10.65 -16.92 -5.53
CA THR A 128 10.85 -16.85 -4.08
C THR A 128 11.06 -15.38 -3.72
N VAL A 129 10.20 -14.84 -2.85
CA VAL A 129 10.28 -13.45 -2.40
C VAL A 129 10.26 -13.39 -0.89
N ILE A 130 10.98 -12.41 -0.34
CA ILE A 130 11.00 -12.13 1.09
C ILE A 130 10.81 -10.63 1.32
N PRO A 131 10.35 -10.20 2.52
CA PRO A 131 10.37 -8.79 2.89
C PRO A 131 11.77 -8.20 2.81
N ILE A 132 11.91 -6.96 2.35
CA ILE A 132 13.22 -6.27 2.33
C ILE A 132 13.82 -6.17 3.73
N SER A 133 12.98 -6.08 4.77
CA SER A 133 13.41 -6.08 6.18
C SER A 133 14.15 -7.35 6.63
N SER A 134 13.98 -8.45 5.90
CA SER A 134 14.71 -9.71 6.14
C SER A 134 16.13 -9.69 5.56
N LEU A 135 16.42 -8.74 4.67
CA LEU A 135 17.67 -8.71 3.93
C LEU A 135 18.74 -7.95 4.72
N LEU A 136 19.86 -8.60 4.95
CA LEU A 136 21.06 -7.98 5.53
C LEU A 136 22.02 -7.67 4.40
N GLU A 137 22.45 -6.43 4.32
CA GLU A 137 23.44 -5.97 3.35
C GLU A 137 24.77 -5.65 4.04
N ASP A 138 25.83 -6.22 3.53
CA ASP A 138 27.21 -5.96 3.96
C ASP A 138 28.12 -5.78 2.74
N TYR A 139 28.61 -4.58 2.53
CA TYR A 139 29.57 -4.26 1.45
C TYR A 139 29.15 -4.80 0.07
N GLY A 140 27.87 -4.67 -0.27
CA GLY A 140 27.33 -5.14 -1.56
C GLY A 140 27.03 -6.64 -1.62
N SER A 141 27.23 -7.37 -0.54
CA SER A 141 26.82 -8.77 -0.38
C SER A 141 25.53 -8.85 0.42
N TYR A 142 24.64 -9.75 0.05
CA TYR A 142 23.35 -9.93 0.68
C TYR A 142 23.27 -11.27 1.42
N SER A 143 22.63 -11.25 2.58
CA SER A 143 22.37 -12.45 3.37
C SER A 143 21.03 -12.34 4.08
N VAL A 144 20.52 -13.49 4.51
CA VAL A 144 19.31 -13.61 5.33
C VAL A 144 19.63 -14.43 6.58
N ILE A 145 18.77 -14.31 7.60
CA ILE A 145 18.80 -15.21 8.74
C ILE A 145 17.70 -16.22 8.56
N VAL A 146 18.08 -17.51 8.44
CA VAL A 146 17.15 -18.65 8.31
C VAL A 146 17.04 -19.32 9.67
N GLU A 147 15.83 -19.63 10.10
CA GLU A 147 15.57 -20.47 11.25
C GLU A 147 15.72 -21.95 10.83
N LEU A 148 16.61 -22.68 11.47
CA LEU A 148 16.84 -24.09 11.20
C LEU A 148 15.94 -24.99 12.05
N SER A 149 15.89 -24.74 13.35
CA SER A 149 15.04 -25.45 14.31
C SER A 149 15.00 -24.70 15.65
N GLY A 150 13.80 -24.33 16.09
CA GLY A 150 13.59 -23.71 17.40
C GLY A 150 14.41 -22.45 17.61
N GLU A 151 15.50 -22.55 18.37
CA GLU A 151 16.38 -21.41 18.70
C GLU A 151 17.65 -21.33 17.83
N SER A 152 17.74 -22.17 16.79
CA SER A 152 18.93 -22.24 15.92
C SER A 152 18.74 -21.43 14.65
N PHE A 153 19.64 -20.46 14.43
CA PHE A 153 19.62 -19.56 13.29
C PHE A 153 20.91 -19.66 12.48
N GLU A 154 20.77 -19.61 11.17
CA GLU A 154 21.89 -19.59 10.25
C GLU A 154 21.89 -18.28 9.45
N ARG A 155 23.03 -17.61 9.35
CA ARG A 155 23.24 -16.55 8.39
C ARG A 155 23.64 -17.15 7.05
N ARG A 156 22.77 -16.98 6.05
CA ARG A 156 22.96 -17.56 4.72
C ARG A 156 23.12 -16.49 3.67
N PRO A 157 24.18 -16.54 2.85
CA PRO A 157 24.34 -15.64 1.72
C PRO A 157 23.27 -15.93 0.66
N VAL A 158 22.74 -14.88 0.03
CA VAL A 158 21.71 -14.96 -1.00
C VAL A 158 22.04 -14.08 -2.18
N THR A 159 21.57 -14.49 -3.36
CA THR A 159 21.57 -13.63 -4.54
C THR A 159 20.18 -13.05 -4.73
N ILE A 160 20.11 -11.73 -4.85
CA ILE A 160 18.85 -11.02 -5.03
C ILE A 160 18.54 -10.78 -6.50
N GLY A 161 17.24 -10.71 -6.82
CA GLY A 161 16.72 -10.32 -8.11
C GLY A 161 16.04 -8.95 -8.07
N ARG A 162 14.82 -8.89 -8.53
CA ARG A 162 14.01 -7.66 -8.58
C ARG A 162 13.53 -7.25 -7.19
N LYS A 163 13.37 -5.94 -7.01
CA LYS A 163 12.78 -5.35 -5.79
C LYS A 163 11.54 -4.55 -6.18
N ASN A 164 10.54 -4.51 -5.31
CA ASN A 164 9.33 -3.72 -5.52
C ASN A 164 9.03 -2.74 -4.37
N GLY A 165 10.05 -2.31 -3.64
CA GLY A 165 9.90 -1.38 -2.52
C GLY A 165 9.76 -2.08 -1.16
N HIS A 166 9.02 -3.17 -1.04
CA HIS A 166 8.81 -3.91 0.22
C HIS A 166 9.17 -5.40 0.14
N LEU A 167 9.23 -5.95 -1.06
CA LEU A 167 9.66 -7.32 -1.30
C LEU A 167 10.90 -7.36 -2.18
N VAL A 168 11.72 -8.37 -1.98
CA VAL A 168 12.90 -8.67 -2.80
C VAL A 168 12.84 -10.12 -3.26
N GLU A 169 13.10 -10.32 -4.54
CA GLU A 169 13.25 -11.65 -5.13
C GLU A 169 14.58 -12.26 -4.73
N ILE A 170 14.57 -13.51 -4.32
CA ILE A 170 15.76 -14.32 -4.07
C ILE A 170 15.92 -15.29 -5.24
N THR A 171 17.04 -15.16 -5.94
CA THR A 171 17.35 -16.00 -7.11
C THR A 171 18.20 -17.20 -6.75
N SER A 172 18.93 -17.17 -5.64
CA SER A 172 19.66 -18.32 -5.09
C SER A 172 19.96 -18.15 -3.61
N GLY A 173 20.19 -19.25 -2.91
CA GLY A 173 20.57 -19.29 -1.50
C GLY A 173 19.41 -19.48 -0.52
N LEU A 174 18.17 -19.60 -1.00
CA LEU A 174 16.99 -19.84 -0.17
C LEU A 174 16.06 -20.84 -0.88
N GLU A 175 15.53 -21.79 -0.15
CA GLU A 175 14.56 -22.78 -0.65
C GLU A 175 13.12 -22.38 -0.27
N VAL A 176 12.15 -22.85 -1.04
CA VAL A 176 10.74 -22.60 -0.78
C VAL A 176 10.31 -23.36 0.48
N GLY A 177 9.73 -22.63 1.43
CA GLY A 177 9.26 -23.21 2.71
C GLY A 177 10.20 -22.96 3.88
N GLU A 178 11.41 -22.45 3.64
CA GLU A 178 12.30 -22.05 4.73
C GLU A 178 11.76 -20.80 5.46
N MET A 179 11.93 -20.79 6.77
CA MET A 179 11.53 -19.66 7.63
C MET A 179 12.65 -18.63 7.71
N VAL A 180 12.35 -17.40 7.34
CA VAL A 180 13.29 -16.28 7.32
C VAL A 180 12.88 -15.24 8.35
N VAL A 181 13.83 -14.78 9.15
CA VAL A 181 13.59 -13.71 10.14
C VAL A 181 13.28 -12.41 9.41
N SER A 182 12.07 -11.90 9.56
CA SER A 182 11.60 -10.66 8.91
C SER A 182 11.68 -9.43 9.80
N ILE A 183 11.64 -9.63 11.12
CA ILE A 183 11.75 -8.56 12.12
C ILE A 183 12.90 -8.93 13.06
N GLY A 184 13.80 -8.00 13.30
CA GLY A 184 14.94 -8.23 14.20
C GLY A 184 16.13 -8.96 13.56
N ALA A 185 16.19 -9.14 12.25
CA ALA A 185 17.32 -9.81 11.58
C ALA A 185 18.67 -9.17 11.90
N TYR A 186 18.72 -7.85 12.04
CA TYR A 186 19.92 -7.14 12.42
C TYR A 186 20.33 -7.42 13.88
N GLN A 187 19.37 -7.53 14.81
CA GLN A 187 19.61 -7.88 16.21
C GLN A 187 20.19 -9.29 16.33
N VAL A 188 19.64 -10.25 15.60
CA VAL A 188 20.17 -11.62 15.55
C VAL A 188 21.60 -11.62 15.02
N LYS A 189 21.88 -10.86 13.95
CA LYS A 189 23.24 -10.68 13.43
C LYS A 189 24.19 -10.15 14.49
N MET A 190 23.81 -9.11 15.23
CA MET A 190 24.65 -8.50 16.26
C MET A 190 24.88 -9.45 17.45
N ALA A 191 23.86 -10.20 17.87
CA ALA A 191 23.98 -11.18 18.93
C ALA A 191 24.95 -12.32 18.57
N ALA A 192 24.89 -12.81 17.33
CA ALA A 192 25.81 -13.83 16.82
C ALA A 192 27.27 -13.32 16.77
N MET A 193 27.47 -12.05 16.46
CA MET A 193 28.80 -11.42 16.46
C MET A 193 29.34 -11.20 17.87
N SER A 194 28.49 -10.83 18.83
CA SER A 194 28.92 -10.63 20.23
C SER A 194 29.21 -11.93 20.99
N GLY A 195 28.57 -13.03 20.61
CA GLY A 195 28.87 -14.37 21.17
C GLY A 195 30.17 -14.99 20.64
N ALA A 196 30.78 -14.41 19.63
CA ALA A 196 32.03 -14.87 19.02
C ALA A 196 33.30 -14.25 19.67
N VAL A 197 33.15 -13.43 20.70
CA VAL A 197 34.33 -12.90 21.46
C VAL A 197 34.83 -14.01 22.38
N PRO A 198 36.06 -14.56 22.17
CA PRO A 198 36.62 -15.54 23.07
C PRO A 198 36.78 -14.89 24.45
N ALA A 199 36.32 -15.55 25.49
CA ALA A 199 36.65 -15.18 26.87
C ALA A 199 38.18 -15.29 26.99
N HIS A 200 38.88 -14.16 27.05
CA HIS A 200 40.26 -14.14 27.44
C HIS A 200 40.32 -14.56 28.91
N GLY A 201 40.66 -15.83 29.16
CA GLY A 201 41.04 -16.31 30.47
C GLY A 201 42.30 -15.58 30.91
N HIS A 202 42.18 -14.77 31.95
CA HIS A 202 43.31 -14.33 32.72
C HIS A 202 43.62 -15.45 33.72
N ASP A 203 44.59 -16.29 33.36
CA ASP A 203 45.33 -17.11 34.34
C ASP A 203 46.33 -16.22 35.04
N HIS A 204 46.20 -16.16 36.38
CA HIS A 204 47.22 -15.72 37.32
C HIS A 204 47.79 -16.92 38.07
#